data_92701e7930e62f492bcdb38153be9e53
#
_entry.id   92701e7930e62f492bcdb38153be9e53
#
_cell.length_a   1.000
_cell.length_b   1.000
_cell.length_c   1.000
_cell.angle_alpha   90.00
_cell.angle_beta   90.00
_cell.angle_gamma   90.00
#
_symmetry.space_group_name_H-M   'P 1'
#
loop_
_entity.id
_entity.type
_entity.pdbx_description
1 polymer ?
#
loop_
_entity_poly.entity_id
_entity_poly.type
_entity_poly.pdbx_seq_one_letter_code
_entity_poly.pdbx_strand_id
1 'polypeptide(L)'
;MVNLINGKTPTEFIIGGLIDYLEKKTDLKILDRDIAEDIQRPCIILDVAKITKDLFGHMPHYNFEINVYYFANSLYRGYADLYQKAEEIMDILSGRINLTDTFNITVEDKQTEFYRADKALKVYGTIDAVFEYEDDSTADIMEELNINLQEG
;
A
#
# COMPACT_ATOMS: atom_id res chain seq x y z
N MET A 1 4.47 19.37 -11.91
CA MET A 1 3.04 19.18 -11.60
C MET A 1 2.80 17.70 -11.30
N VAL A 2 2.07 17.39 -10.26
CA VAL A 2 1.76 16.02 -9.88
C VAL A 2 0.53 15.56 -10.66
N ASN A 3 0.64 14.40 -11.33
CA ASN A 3 -0.50 13.81 -12.02
C ASN A 3 -1.37 13.08 -10.99
N LEU A 4 -2.68 13.31 -11.08
CA LEU A 4 -3.63 12.74 -10.13
C LEU A 4 -4.39 11.59 -10.79
N ILE A 5 -4.70 10.58 -9.98
CA ILE A 5 -5.51 9.43 -10.36
C ILE A 5 -6.77 9.50 -9.50
N ASN A 6 -7.93 9.71 -10.12
CA ASN A 6 -9.18 9.92 -9.40
C ASN A 6 -9.06 11.03 -8.34
N GLY A 7 -8.31 12.11 -8.66
CA GLY A 7 -8.11 13.23 -7.76
C GLY A 7 -7.08 13.01 -6.67
N LYS A 8 -6.34 11.90 -6.71
CA LYS A 8 -5.35 11.54 -5.70
C LYS A 8 -3.97 11.39 -6.31
N THR A 9 -2.93 11.64 -5.52
CA THR A 9 -1.57 11.29 -5.95
C THR A 9 -1.46 9.77 -6.08
N PRO A 10 -0.51 9.27 -6.89
CA PRO A 10 -0.32 7.82 -6.99
C PRO A 10 -0.14 7.13 -5.64
N THR A 11 0.62 7.73 -4.74
CA THR A 11 0.82 7.17 -3.39
C THR A 11 -0.48 7.10 -2.61
N GLU A 12 -1.26 8.19 -2.58
CA GLU A 12 -2.56 8.21 -1.91
C GLU A 12 -3.51 7.17 -2.50
N PHE A 13 -3.49 7.02 -3.81
CA PHE A 13 -4.34 6.05 -4.52
C PHE A 13 -4.00 4.62 -4.10
N ILE A 14 -2.70 4.26 -4.11
CA ILE A 14 -2.27 2.91 -3.75
C ILE A 14 -2.53 2.63 -2.27
N ILE A 15 -2.12 3.53 -1.40
CA ILE A 15 -2.22 3.31 0.05
C ILE A 15 -3.67 3.36 0.52
N GLY A 16 -4.44 4.32 0.04
CA GLY A 16 -5.87 4.41 0.35
C GLY A 16 -6.64 3.17 -0.11
N GLY A 17 -6.34 2.68 -1.32
CA GLY A 17 -6.95 1.46 -1.82
C GLY A 17 -6.57 0.24 -1.01
N LEU A 18 -5.32 0.16 -0.58
CA LEU A 18 -4.84 -0.96 0.24
C LEU A 18 -5.48 -0.93 1.63
N ILE A 19 -5.64 0.25 2.23
CA ILE A 19 -6.34 0.41 3.50
C ILE A 19 -7.78 -0.12 3.39
N ASP A 20 -8.51 0.31 2.37
CA ASP A 20 -9.89 -0.15 2.16
C ASP A 20 -9.95 -1.66 1.98
N TYR A 21 -9.02 -2.22 1.21
CA TYR A 21 -8.95 -3.65 0.99
C TYR A 21 -8.71 -4.41 2.30
N LEU A 22 -7.74 -3.96 3.11
CA LEU A 22 -7.43 -4.60 4.38
C LEU A 22 -8.58 -4.50 5.37
N GLU A 23 -9.27 -3.37 5.44
CA GLU A 23 -10.44 -3.21 6.30
C GLU A 23 -11.54 -4.20 5.94
N LYS A 24 -11.80 -4.37 4.66
CA LYS A 24 -12.83 -5.33 4.20
C LYS A 24 -12.45 -6.78 4.50
N LYS A 25 -11.18 -7.12 4.39
CA LYS A 25 -10.73 -8.50 4.55
C LYS A 25 -10.51 -8.90 6.00
N THR A 26 -10.18 -7.96 6.87
CA THR A 26 -9.84 -8.26 8.27
C THR A 26 -10.97 -7.91 9.24
N ASP A 27 -11.94 -7.12 8.83
CA ASP A 27 -12.95 -6.51 9.71
C ASP A 27 -12.33 -5.69 10.84
N LEU A 28 -11.09 -5.29 10.70
CA LEU A 28 -10.39 -4.44 11.64
C LEU A 28 -10.20 -3.05 11.03
N LYS A 29 -10.30 -2.06 11.87
CA LYS A 29 -10.03 -0.69 11.43
C LYS A 29 -8.53 -0.52 11.21
N ILE A 30 -8.17 0.03 10.07
CA ILE A 30 -6.78 0.36 9.77
C ILE A 30 -6.53 1.77 10.27
N LEU A 31 -5.56 1.92 11.16
CA LEU A 31 -5.25 3.20 11.74
C LEU A 31 -4.16 3.90 10.95
N ASP A 32 -4.34 5.19 10.77
CA ASP A 32 -3.34 6.07 10.16
C ASP A 32 -2.83 7.01 11.26
N ARG A 33 -1.93 6.49 12.10
CA ARG A 33 -1.38 7.24 13.22
C ARG A 33 -0.03 6.69 13.62
N ASP A 34 0.67 7.46 14.42
CA ASP A 34 1.96 7.07 14.94
C ASP A 34 1.82 5.84 15.87
N ILE A 35 2.67 4.87 15.65
CA ILE A 35 2.70 3.65 16.46
C ILE A 35 3.02 3.97 17.93
N ALA A 36 3.73 5.06 18.19
CA ALA A 36 4.08 5.48 19.56
C ALA A 36 2.89 5.94 20.40
N GLU A 37 1.77 6.26 19.76
CA GLU A 37 0.56 6.67 20.48
C GLU A 37 -0.18 5.45 21.04
N ASP A 38 -1.00 5.69 22.06
CA ASP A 38 -1.88 4.65 22.60
C ASP A 38 -2.82 4.15 21.51
N ILE A 39 -2.83 2.85 21.32
CA ILE A 39 -3.64 2.21 20.29
C ILE A 39 -4.70 1.32 20.92
N GLN A 40 -5.86 1.26 20.29
CA GLN A 40 -6.92 0.33 20.70
C GLN A 40 -6.69 -1.01 20.04
N ARG A 41 -6.56 -2.03 20.86
CA ARG A 41 -6.34 -3.41 20.39
C ARG A 41 -7.66 -4.17 20.27
N PRO A 42 -7.82 -5.05 19.28
CA PRO A 42 -6.87 -5.31 18.21
C PRO A 42 -6.95 -4.26 17.11
N CYS A 43 -5.85 -4.01 16.44
CA CYS A 43 -5.85 -3.05 15.33
C CYS A 43 -4.72 -3.36 14.34
N ILE A 44 -4.83 -2.75 13.17
CA ILE A 44 -3.81 -2.81 12.14
C ILE A 44 -3.38 -1.38 11.81
N ILE A 45 -2.08 -1.19 11.65
CA ILE A 45 -1.52 0.07 11.18
C ILE A 45 -0.77 -0.22 9.88
N LEU A 46 -1.07 0.55 8.85
CA LEU A 46 -0.35 0.48 7.59
C LEU A 46 0.63 1.64 7.51
N ASP A 47 1.87 1.33 7.26
CA ASP A 47 2.95 2.30 7.17
C ASP A 47 3.72 2.12 5.87
N VAL A 48 4.15 3.21 5.27
CA VAL A 48 5.01 3.19 4.08
C VAL A 48 6.42 3.54 4.51
N ALA A 49 7.31 2.55 4.47
CA ALA A 49 8.69 2.74 4.91
C ALA A 49 9.53 3.49 3.88
N LYS A 50 9.24 3.29 2.61
CA LYS A 50 10.06 3.88 1.54
C LYS A 50 9.28 3.92 0.24
N ILE A 51 9.47 5.00 -0.51
CA ILE A 51 8.92 5.16 -1.85
C ILE A 51 10.07 5.48 -2.80
N THR A 52 10.18 4.71 -3.87
CA THR A 52 11.11 4.99 -4.95
C THR A 52 10.30 5.27 -6.20
N LYS A 53 10.69 6.31 -6.94
CA LYS A 53 10.01 6.70 -8.17
C LYS A 53 11.02 6.84 -9.28
N ASP A 54 10.76 6.20 -10.41
CA ASP A 54 11.55 6.37 -11.62
C ASP A 54 10.63 6.29 -12.83
N LEU A 55 11.20 6.10 -14.00
CA LEU A 55 10.44 5.99 -15.24
C LEU A 55 10.62 4.60 -15.85
N PHE A 56 9.52 4.01 -16.24
CA PHE A 56 9.50 2.82 -17.07
C PHE A 56 9.11 3.28 -18.49
N GLY A 57 10.11 3.51 -19.32
CA GLY A 57 9.89 4.28 -20.54
C GLY A 57 9.54 5.73 -20.18
N HIS A 58 8.32 6.15 -20.52
CA HIS A 58 7.79 7.46 -20.15
C HIS A 58 6.69 7.38 -19.07
N MET A 59 6.43 6.18 -18.56
CA MET A 59 5.41 5.98 -17.54
C MET A 59 6.03 6.04 -16.14
N PRO A 60 5.41 6.73 -15.18
CA PRO A 60 5.88 6.72 -13.81
C PRO A 60 5.86 5.32 -13.22
N HIS A 61 6.97 4.90 -12.66
CA HIS A 61 7.12 3.64 -11.97
C HIS A 61 7.43 3.91 -10.49
N TYR A 62 6.63 3.33 -9.62
CA TYR A 62 6.78 3.45 -8.18
C TYR A 62 7.12 2.11 -7.57
N ASN A 63 8.01 2.13 -6.58
CA ASN A 63 8.22 1.00 -5.70
C ASN A 63 7.93 1.46 -4.28
N PHE A 64 7.03 0.76 -3.61
CA PHE A 64 6.65 1.04 -2.23
C PHE A 64 7.14 -0.08 -1.33
N GLU A 65 7.84 0.26 -0.26
CA GLU A 65 8.10 -0.68 0.82
C GLU A 65 7.06 -0.43 1.90
N ILE A 66 6.22 -1.42 2.15
CA ILE A 66 5.10 -1.27 3.09
C ILE A 66 5.27 -2.16 4.31
N ASN A 67 4.76 -1.69 5.43
CA ASN A 67 4.68 -2.43 6.68
C ASN A 67 3.23 -2.47 7.13
N VAL A 68 2.76 -3.67 7.44
CA VAL A 68 1.43 -3.88 8.01
C VAL A 68 1.63 -4.41 9.42
N TYR A 69 1.36 -3.57 10.42
CA TYR A 69 1.49 -3.94 11.82
C TYR A 69 0.15 -4.43 12.36
N TYR A 70 0.18 -5.53 13.09
CA TYR A 70 -0.98 -6.01 13.83
C TYR A 70 -0.65 -6.03 15.31
N PHE A 71 -1.56 -5.49 16.12
CA PHE A 71 -1.45 -5.48 17.58
C PHE A 71 -2.56 -6.34 18.14
N ALA A 72 -2.18 -7.42 18.83
CA ALA A 72 -3.12 -8.41 19.33
C ALA A 72 -4.00 -7.84 20.45
N ASN A 73 -5.20 -8.41 20.58
CA ASN A 73 -6.17 -7.97 21.57
C ASN A 73 -5.70 -8.20 23.01
N SER A 74 -5.06 -9.33 23.28
CA SER A 74 -4.69 -9.69 24.64
C SER A 74 -3.18 -9.84 24.80
N LEU A 75 -2.62 -9.19 25.82
CA LEU A 75 -1.22 -9.34 26.18
C LEU A 75 -0.95 -10.67 26.90
N TYR A 76 -2.00 -11.37 27.34
CA TYR A 76 -1.87 -12.60 28.11
C TYR A 76 -1.98 -13.87 27.30
N ARG A 77 -2.53 -13.79 26.10
CA ARG A 77 -2.61 -14.95 25.21
C ARG A 77 -1.27 -15.24 24.60
N GLY A 78 -0.99 -16.53 24.40
CA GLY A 78 0.27 -16.96 23.82
C GLY A 78 0.43 -16.54 22.35
N TYR A 79 1.55 -16.95 21.79
CA TYR A 79 1.94 -16.54 20.44
C TYR A 79 1.10 -17.17 19.32
N ALA A 80 0.26 -18.16 19.66
CA ALA A 80 -0.58 -18.82 18.66
C ALA A 80 -1.47 -17.84 17.91
N ASP A 81 -2.02 -16.82 18.61
CA ASP A 81 -2.83 -15.79 17.99
C ASP A 81 -2.01 -14.96 16.99
N LEU A 82 -0.78 -14.61 17.37
CA LEU A 82 0.09 -13.87 16.46
C LEU A 82 0.47 -14.69 15.22
N TYR A 83 0.79 -15.96 15.41
CA TYR A 83 1.16 -16.82 14.29
C TYR A 83 -0.01 -17.01 13.32
N GLN A 84 -1.20 -17.21 13.87
CA GLN A 84 -2.40 -17.35 13.06
C GLN A 84 -2.70 -16.07 12.28
N LYS A 85 -2.58 -14.93 12.94
CA LYS A 85 -2.84 -13.64 12.31
C LYS A 85 -1.78 -13.32 11.25
N ALA A 86 -0.53 -13.70 11.48
CA ALA A 86 0.54 -13.55 10.50
C ALA A 86 0.19 -14.29 9.20
N GLU A 87 -0.21 -15.54 9.31
CA GLU A 87 -0.62 -16.33 8.14
C GLU A 87 -1.82 -15.71 7.44
N GLU A 88 -2.81 -15.27 8.22
CA GLU A 88 -4.01 -14.63 7.69
C GLU A 88 -3.67 -13.37 6.89
N ILE A 89 -2.83 -12.49 7.45
CA ILE A 89 -2.44 -11.26 6.77
C ILE A 89 -1.61 -11.56 5.53
N MET A 90 -0.68 -12.50 5.61
CA MET A 90 0.12 -12.90 4.45
C MET A 90 -0.76 -13.47 3.34
N ASP A 91 -1.78 -14.25 3.69
CA ASP A 91 -2.73 -14.78 2.71
C ASP A 91 -3.57 -13.67 2.07
N ILE A 92 -4.05 -12.73 2.89
CA ILE A 92 -4.84 -11.59 2.41
C ILE A 92 -4.02 -10.75 1.41
N LEU A 93 -2.72 -10.61 1.65
CA LEU A 93 -1.82 -9.85 0.78
C LEU A 93 -1.28 -10.67 -0.39
N SER A 94 -1.65 -11.94 -0.50
CA SER A 94 -1.17 -12.80 -1.57
C SER A 94 -2.01 -12.64 -2.83
N GLY A 95 -1.34 -12.81 -3.97
CA GLY A 95 -2.00 -12.72 -5.26
C GLY A 95 -2.34 -11.30 -5.66
N ARG A 96 -3.23 -11.21 -6.62
CA ARG A 96 -3.62 -9.93 -7.20
C ARG A 96 -4.64 -9.23 -6.31
N ILE A 97 -4.34 -8.01 -5.92
CA ILE A 97 -5.23 -7.18 -5.12
C ILE A 97 -5.84 -6.11 -6.03
N ASN A 98 -7.15 -6.13 -6.18
CA ASN A 98 -7.86 -5.17 -7.00
C ASN A 98 -8.18 -3.93 -6.17
N LEU A 99 -7.53 -2.81 -6.49
CA LEU A 99 -7.82 -1.53 -5.84
C LEU A 99 -9.02 -0.85 -6.49
N THR A 100 -9.16 -1.05 -7.79
CA THR A 100 -10.35 -0.66 -8.56
C THR A 100 -10.63 -1.77 -9.57
N ASP A 101 -11.68 -1.62 -10.37
CA ASP A 101 -12.02 -2.59 -11.41
C ASP A 101 -10.91 -2.74 -12.46
N THR A 102 -10.09 -1.70 -12.63
CA THR A 102 -9.07 -1.66 -13.67
C THR A 102 -7.63 -1.59 -13.15
N PHE A 103 -7.45 -1.41 -11.85
CA PHE A 103 -6.11 -1.27 -11.27
C PHE A 103 -5.90 -2.29 -10.16
N ASN A 104 -4.84 -3.08 -10.30
CA ASN A 104 -4.48 -4.08 -9.29
C ASN A 104 -3.01 -3.99 -8.94
N ILE A 105 -2.67 -4.52 -7.79
CA ILE A 105 -1.30 -4.57 -7.28
C ILE A 105 -1.01 -5.98 -6.78
N THR A 106 0.27 -6.26 -6.61
CA THR A 106 0.76 -7.49 -5.96
C THR A 106 1.80 -7.09 -4.94
N VAL A 107 1.69 -7.65 -3.73
CA VAL A 107 2.70 -7.45 -2.69
C VAL A 107 3.71 -8.59 -2.81
N GLU A 108 4.95 -8.22 -3.08
CA GLU A 108 6.04 -9.17 -3.31
C GLU A 108 6.99 -9.24 -2.12
N ASP A 109 7.72 -10.33 -2.02
CA ASP A 109 8.76 -10.54 -1.00
C ASP A 109 8.24 -10.36 0.42
N LYS A 110 7.05 -10.92 0.68
CA LYS A 110 6.42 -10.80 1.99
C LYS A 110 7.22 -11.53 3.06
N GLN A 111 7.44 -10.83 4.18
CA GLN A 111 8.10 -11.38 5.36
C GLN A 111 7.36 -10.93 6.60
N THR A 112 7.52 -11.68 7.68
CA THR A 112 6.89 -11.36 8.96
C THR A 112 7.94 -11.30 10.06
N GLU A 113 7.87 -10.26 10.88
CA GLU A 113 8.64 -10.14 12.12
C GLU A 113 7.69 -10.08 13.31
N PHE A 114 8.09 -10.70 14.40
CA PHE A 114 7.29 -10.73 15.61
C PHE A 114 7.93 -9.87 16.71
N TYR A 115 7.10 -9.03 17.33
CA TYR A 115 7.48 -8.21 18.47
C TYR A 115 6.78 -8.76 19.70
N ARG A 116 7.42 -9.75 20.33
CA ARG A 116 6.80 -10.58 21.38
C ARG A 116 6.43 -9.79 22.62
N ALA A 117 7.30 -8.88 23.04
CA ALA A 117 7.04 -8.05 24.21
C ALA A 117 5.77 -7.20 24.06
N ASP A 118 5.52 -6.73 22.86
CA ASP A 118 4.39 -5.85 22.56
C ASP A 118 3.17 -6.62 22.07
N LYS A 119 3.25 -7.94 21.94
CA LYS A 119 2.21 -8.77 21.33
C LYS A 119 1.77 -8.22 19.99
N ALA A 120 2.74 -7.97 19.15
CA ALA A 120 2.56 -7.38 17.83
C ALA A 120 3.37 -8.13 16.80
N LEU A 121 3.00 -7.93 15.54
CA LEU A 121 3.76 -8.42 14.40
C LEU A 121 3.77 -7.38 13.29
N LYS A 122 4.71 -7.56 12.38
CA LYS A 122 4.80 -6.75 11.17
C LYS A 122 4.91 -7.69 9.98
N VAL A 123 3.97 -7.56 9.05
CA VAL A 123 4.11 -8.17 7.72
C VAL A 123 4.58 -7.07 6.78
N TYR A 124 5.67 -7.30 6.08
CA TYR A 124 6.21 -6.29 5.18
C TYR A 124 6.52 -6.89 3.82
N GLY A 125 6.51 -6.03 2.82
CA GLY A 125 6.78 -6.43 1.45
C GLY A 125 6.89 -5.21 0.55
N THR A 126 6.95 -5.45 -0.74
CA THR A 126 7.11 -4.40 -1.74
C THR A 126 6.00 -4.44 -2.76
N ILE A 127 5.64 -3.26 -3.27
CA ILE A 127 4.66 -3.11 -4.34
C ILE A 127 5.32 -2.33 -5.47
N ASP A 128 5.31 -2.91 -6.67
CA ASP A 128 5.68 -2.19 -7.88
C ASP A 128 4.42 -1.76 -8.61
N ALA A 129 4.37 -0.49 -8.99
CA ALA A 129 3.23 0.05 -9.71
C ALA A 129 3.69 0.96 -10.84
N VAL A 130 3.19 0.69 -12.04
CA VAL A 130 3.41 1.54 -13.21
C VAL A 130 2.08 2.19 -13.55
N PHE A 131 2.11 3.50 -13.72
CA PHE A 131 0.89 4.25 -13.98
C PHE A 131 0.82 4.66 -15.44
N GLU A 132 -0.29 4.28 -16.09
CA GLU A 132 -0.67 4.80 -17.39
C GLU A 132 -1.70 5.89 -17.16
N TYR A 133 -1.50 7.03 -17.82
CA TYR A 133 -2.50 8.07 -17.77
C TYR A 133 -3.62 7.72 -18.74
N GLU A 134 -4.84 8.16 -18.41
CA GLU A 134 -5.98 7.97 -19.30
C GLU A 134 -5.70 8.62 -20.66
N ASP A 135 -6.22 8.01 -21.73
CA ASP A 135 -5.95 8.40 -23.11
C ASP A 135 -6.17 9.90 -23.35
N ASP A 136 -7.25 10.45 -22.82
CA ASP A 136 -7.58 11.86 -23.01
C ASP A 136 -6.53 12.77 -22.37
N SER A 137 -6.14 12.46 -21.15
CA SER A 137 -5.10 13.21 -20.44
C SER A 137 -3.75 13.05 -21.11
N THR A 138 -3.45 11.84 -21.57
CA THR A 138 -2.21 11.54 -22.27
C THR A 138 -2.16 12.25 -23.61
N ALA A 139 -3.25 12.26 -24.35
CA ALA A 139 -3.34 12.93 -25.63
C ALA A 139 -3.12 14.45 -25.46
N ASP A 140 -3.76 15.06 -24.49
CA ASP A 140 -3.60 16.49 -24.21
C ASP A 140 -2.17 16.83 -23.82
N ILE A 141 -1.58 16.02 -22.97
CA ILE A 141 -0.18 16.20 -22.55
C ILE A 141 0.76 16.04 -23.72
N MET A 142 0.53 15.05 -24.57
CA MET A 142 1.37 14.81 -25.74
C MET A 142 1.24 15.96 -26.75
N GLU A 143 0.07 16.51 -26.93
CA GLU A 143 -0.13 17.67 -27.78
C GLU A 143 0.63 18.88 -27.26
N GLU A 144 0.55 19.15 -25.96
CA GLU A 144 1.30 20.23 -25.34
C GLU A 144 2.81 20.03 -25.46
N LEU A 145 3.28 18.81 -25.24
CA LEU A 145 4.70 18.50 -25.38
C LEU A 145 5.16 18.66 -26.83
N ASN A 146 4.36 18.22 -27.79
CA ASN A 146 4.69 18.37 -29.21
C ASN A 146 4.75 19.84 -29.61
N ILE A 147 3.83 20.64 -29.14
CA ILE A 147 3.83 22.08 -29.38
C ILE A 147 5.09 22.72 -28.81
N ASN A 148 5.42 22.38 -27.56
CA ASN A 148 6.61 22.93 -26.92
C ASN A 148 7.90 22.50 -27.62
N LEU A 149 7.98 21.26 -28.06
CA LEU A 149 9.13 20.77 -28.79
C LEU A 149 9.27 21.42 -30.16
N GLN A 150 8.15 21.70 -30.85
CA GLN A 150 8.15 22.38 -32.12
C GLN A 150 8.52 23.86 -31.97
N GLU A 151 8.11 24.48 -30.90
CA GLU A 151 8.42 25.87 -30.61
C GLU A 151 9.85 26.03 -30.06
N GLY A 152 10.35 25.00 -29.45
CA GLY A 152 11.71 24.98 -28.91
C GLY A 152 12.66 24.29 -29.85
#